data_e9dfc97f1df9a0bde6e26eb5d11a8027
#
_entry.id   e9dfc97f1df9a0bde6e26eb5d11a8027
#
_cell.length_a   1.000
_cell.length_b   1.000
_cell.length_c   1.000
_cell.angle_alpha   90.00
_cell.angle_beta   90.00
_cell.angle_gamma   90.00
#
_symmetry.space_group_name_H-M   'P 1'
#
loop_
_entity.id
_entity.type
_entity.pdbx_description
1 polymer ?
#
loop_
_entity_poly.entity_id
_entity_poly.type
_entity_poly.pdbx_seq_one_letter_code
_entity_poly.pdbx_strand_id
1 'polypeptide(L)'
;MGAKKVVFILLAGVIMVGLKPHWLEAAEAGTEWQRTLTAAKKEGKVVIGAPPGNDFRNEVQAVLKKRFDLDSEFIQAPGPNLMSKIVAEKQAGAVSVDAFLVGPCTGNTLLKTDLFEPLMAAMILPEVKDPAKWFGGHLWADNQTGKSLLYSFVAQVTPSLYYNTQLVKPQEVRSYNDLLDPKWKGKIGLRDPRVPGGGLAMWAFLLDMKGEEYIKKLAQQDMFVGRNARQIADALAKGNLALTIGVGYRDFDAFLDANLPVKHLPTLKEGTYVSGGNGIVGVIKGAPHPNAAKVFFNWLLSREGQELHGKTAQQPTRRLDVDTKGLDGQAAKDVMTLDEFKRFQNFTEDKCNNSWFPGAKLAEAVLK
;
A
#
# COMPACT_ATOMS: atom_id res chain seq x y z
N MET A 1 15.68 36.73 72.89
CA MET A 1 15.68 36.85 71.44
C MET A 1 15.47 35.46 70.89
N GLY A 2 14.26 35.13 70.45
CA GLY A 2 13.85 33.80 70.02
C GLY A 2 13.79 33.73 68.49
N ALA A 3 14.52 32.80 67.90
CA ALA A 3 14.49 32.52 66.49
C ALA A 3 13.35 31.55 66.16
N LYS A 4 12.35 32.03 65.38
CA LYS A 4 11.27 31.19 64.84
C LYS A 4 11.81 30.44 63.65
N LYS A 5 11.83 29.08 63.71
CA LYS A 5 12.07 28.19 62.57
C LYS A 5 10.79 28.07 61.78
N VAL A 6 10.81 28.53 60.53
CA VAL A 6 9.73 28.31 59.56
C VAL A 6 10.05 27.00 58.86
N VAL A 7 9.17 26.01 59.02
CA VAL A 7 9.22 24.73 58.31
C VAL A 7 8.41 24.87 57.02
N PHE A 8 9.06 24.82 55.85
CA PHE A 8 8.42 24.70 54.55
C PHE A 8 8.09 23.22 54.31
N ILE A 9 6.82 22.87 54.27
CA ILE A 9 6.34 21.57 53.81
C ILE A 9 6.16 21.68 52.30
N LEU A 10 7.04 21.06 51.52
CA LEU A 10 6.88 20.85 50.09
C LEU A 10 5.89 19.69 49.90
N LEU A 11 4.67 19.98 49.51
CA LEU A 11 3.75 18.97 48.95
C LEU A 11 4.20 18.65 47.53
N ALA A 12 4.89 17.51 47.36
CA ALA A 12 5.10 16.90 46.05
C ALA A 12 3.77 16.24 45.59
N GLY A 13 3.05 16.92 44.73
CA GLY A 13 1.89 16.32 44.05
C GLY A 13 2.36 15.26 43.04
N VAL A 14 2.23 13.98 43.42
CA VAL A 14 2.43 12.86 42.50
C VAL A 14 1.21 12.83 41.57
N ILE A 15 1.37 13.30 40.34
CA ILE A 15 0.37 13.07 39.28
C ILE A 15 0.46 11.58 38.93
N MET A 16 -0.38 10.75 39.54
CA MET A 16 -0.60 9.39 39.07
C MET A 16 -1.35 9.47 37.72
N VAL A 17 -0.61 9.35 36.64
CA VAL A 17 -1.20 9.00 35.34
C VAL A 17 -1.68 7.56 35.48
N GLY A 18 -2.94 7.41 35.83
CA GLY A 18 -3.56 6.10 36.00
C GLY A 18 -3.65 5.38 34.65
N LEU A 19 -2.76 4.41 34.43
CA LEU A 19 -2.92 3.44 33.35
C LEU A 19 -4.24 2.69 33.58
N LYS A 20 -5.20 2.83 32.67
CA LYS A 20 -6.46 2.06 32.71
C LYS A 20 -6.13 0.56 32.64
N PRO A 21 -6.76 -0.29 33.45
CA PRO A 21 -6.55 -1.73 33.35
C PRO A 21 -7.02 -2.26 31.98
N HIS A 22 -6.28 -3.17 31.40
CA HIS A 22 -6.55 -3.73 30.06
C HIS A 22 -7.97 -4.31 29.90
N TRP A 23 -8.56 -4.88 30.95
CA TRP A 23 -9.93 -5.38 30.93
C TRP A 23 -10.99 -4.25 30.82
N LEU A 24 -10.71 -3.06 31.34
CA LEU A 24 -11.61 -1.91 31.23
C LEU A 24 -11.59 -1.35 29.80
N GLU A 25 -10.43 -1.26 29.18
CA GLU A 25 -10.29 -0.87 27.76
C GLU A 25 -11.01 -1.85 26.84
N ALA A 26 -10.90 -3.17 27.09
CA ALA A 26 -11.59 -4.19 26.32
C ALA A 26 -13.12 -4.09 26.47
N ALA A 27 -13.63 -3.79 27.67
CA ALA A 27 -15.06 -3.60 27.92
C ALA A 27 -15.60 -2.31 27.25
N GLU A 28 -14.84 -1.21 27.32
CA GLU A 28 -15.18 0.05 26.64
C GLU A 28 -15.21 -0.15 25.10
N ALA A 29 -14.20 -0.82 24.53
CA ALA A 29 -14.13 -1.14 23.11
C ALA A 29 -15.31 -2.03 22.67
N GLY A 30 -15.69 -3.04 23.47
CA GLY A 30 -16.86 -3.89 23.22
C GLY A 30 -18.16 -3.08 23.17
N THR A 31 -18.32 -2.14 24.07
CA THR A 31 -19.50 -1.26 24.11
C THR A 31 -19.53 -0.30 22.92
N GLU A 32 -18.40 0.30 22.57
CA GLU A 32 -18.27 1.19 21.40
C GLU A 32 -18.56 0.43 20.11
N TRP A 33 -18.02 -0.77 19.98
CA TRP A 33 -18.26 -1.63 18.82
C TRP A 33 -19.73 -1.95 18.62
N GLN A 34 -20.46 -2.32 19.70
CA GLN A 34 -21.89 -2.61 19.62
C GLN A 34 -22.73 -1.37 19.26
N ARG A 35 -22.38 -0.19 19.77
CA ARG A 35 -23.03 1.06 19.35
C ARG A 35 -22.80 1.34 17.88
N THR A 36 -21.56 1.16 17.40
CA THR A 36 -21.18 1.36 16.00
C THR A 36 -21.94 0.38 15.09
N LEU A 37 -22.02 -0.90 15.45
CA LEU A 37 -22.80 -1.89 14.71
C LEU A 37 -24.29 -1.53 14.64
N THR A 38 -24.86 -1.09 15.75
CA THR A 38 -26.28 -0.69 15.80
C THR A 38 -26.54 0.54 14.91
N ALA A 39 -25.64 1.50 14.92
CA ALA A 39 -25.73 2.69 14.06
C ALA A 39 -25.54 2.33 12.59
N ALA A 40 -24.54 1.50 12.27
CA ALA A 40 -24.28 1.02 10.91
C ALA A 40 -25.46 0.26 10.32
N LYS A 41 -26.14 -0.60 11.10
CA LYS A 41 -27.37 -1.27 10.67
C LYS A 41 -28.50 -0.30 10.33
N LYS A 42 -28.61 0.83 11.02
CA LYS A 42 -29.58 1.89 10.67
C LYS A 42 -29.19 2.62 9.38
N GLU A 43 -27.91 2.78 9.10
CA GLU A 43 -27.40 3.31 7.83
C GLU A 43 -27.65 2.32 6.67
N GLY A 44 -27.64 1.02 6.95
CA GLY A 44 -28.06 -0.08 6.08
C GLY A 44 -27.03 -0.49 5.03
N LYS A 45 -26.11 0.38 4.64
CA LYS A 45 -25.10 0.09 3.63
C LYS A 45 -23.78 0.82 3.81
N VAL A 46 -22.76 0.39 3.08
CA VAL A 46 -21.48 1.08 2.90
C VAL A 46 -21.11 1.14 1.42
N VAL A 47 -20.61 2.27 0.95
CA VAL A 47 -20.10 2.46 -0.41
C VAL A 47 -18.59 2.49 -0.40
N ILE A 48 -17.97 1.52 -1.06
CA ILE A 48 -16.51 1.28 -1.05
C ILE A 48 -15.94 1.59 -2.43
N GLY A 49 -15.05 2.58 -2.50
CA GLY A 49 -14.21 2.80 -3.66
C GLY A 49 -13.04 1.81 -3.67
N ALA A 50 -12.82 1.09 -4.77
CA ALA A 50 -11.74 0.09 -4.82
C ALA A 50 -11.20 -0.08 -6.24
N PRO A 51 -9.97 -0.62 -6.40
CA PRO A 51 -9.49 -1.08 -7.69
C PRO A 51 -10.40 -2.16 -8.28
N PRO A 52 -10.41 -2.35 -9.61
CA PRO A 52 -11.14 -3.45 -10.25
C PRO A 52 -10.69 -4.81 -9.71
N GLY A 53 -11.67 -5.67 -9.40
CA GLY A 53 -11.44 -7.03 -8.90
C GLY A 53 -12.76 -7.65 -8.40
N ASN A 54 -13.20 -8.75 -9.02
CA ASN A 54 -14.48 -9.34 -8.68
C ASN A 54 -14.42 -10.18 -7.40
N ASP A 55 -13.35 -10.93 -7.18
CA ASP A 55 -13.24 -11.87 -6.06
C ASP A 55 -13.28 -11.12 -4.73
N PHE A 56 -12.44 -10.09 -4.57
CA PHE A 56 -12.45 -9.26 -3.36
C PHE A 56 -13.83 -8.64 -3.12
N ARG A 57 -14.42 -8.02 -4.17
CA ARG A 57 -15.75 -7.41 -4.05
C ARG A 57 -16.80 -8.42 -3.60
N ASN A 58 -16.92 -9.57 -4.27
CA ASN A 58 -17.96 -10.55 -4.01
C ASN A 58 -17.85 -11.14 -2.57
N GLU A 59 -16.64 -11.46 -2.15
CA GLU A 59 -16.40 -11.99 -0.81
C GLU A 59 -16.67 -10.94 0.28
N VAL A 60 -16.24 -9.69 0.09
CA VAL A 60 -16.56 -8.59 1.03
C VAL A 60 -18.06 -8.37 1.14
N GLN A 61 -18.78 -8.35 0.02
CA GLN A 61 -20.23 -8.21 0.01
C GLN A 61 -20.91 -9.35 0.80
N ALA A 62 -20.46 -10.58 0.58
CA ALA A 62 -21.00 -11.75 1.28
C ALA A 62 -20.76 -11.67 2.80
N VAL A 63 -19.55 -11.30 3.22
CA VAL A 63 -19.20 -11.20 4.64
C VAL A 63 -19.94 -10.04 5.32
N LEU A 64 -19.95 -8.84 4.73
CA LEU A 64 -20.63 -7.69 5.32
C LEU A 64 -22.13 -7.94 5.47
N LYS A 65 -22.77 -8.57 4.49
CA LYS A 65 -24.19 -8.94 4.57
C LYS A 65 -24.44 -10.00 5.65
N LYS A 66 -23.71 -11.10 5.59
CA LYS A 66 -23.93 -12.25 6.48
C LYS A 66 -23.62 -11.92 7.95
N ARG A 67 -22.52 -11.18 8.21
CA ARG A 67 -22.00 -10.98 9.55
C ARG A 67 -22.54 -9.74 10.24
N PHE A 68 -22.74 -8.67 9.48
CA PHE A 68 -23.10 -7.36 10.02
C PHE A 68 -24.48 -6.87 9.57
N ASP A 69 -25.14 -7.60 8.67
CA ASP A 69 -26.40 -7.20 8.05
C ASP A 69 -26.29 -5.84 7.34
N LEU A 70 -25.14 -5.62 6.68
CA LEU A 70 -24.85 -4.43 5.89
C LEU A 70 -24.79 -4.78 4.41
N ASP A 71 -25.52 -4.03 3.60
CA ASP A 71 -25.32 -4.04 2.16
C ASP A 71 -24.02 -3.29 1.81
N SER A 72 -23.37 -3.67 0.71
CA SER A 72 -22.19 -2.95 0.27
C SER A 72 -22.21 -2.73 -1.24
N GLU A 73 -21.94 -1.50 -1.63
CA GLU A 73 -21.80 -1.07 -3.02
C GLU A 73 -20.31 -0.83 -3.30
N PHE A 74 -19.86 -1.23 -4.50
CA PHE A 74 -18.49 -1.02 -4.92
C PHE A 74 -18.42 -0.09 -6.12
N ILE A 75 -17.68 1.01 -5.99
CA ILE A 75 -17.27 1.88 -7.09
C ILE A 75 -15.87 1.47 -7.50
N GLN A 76 -15.77 0.67 -8.56
CA GLN A 76 -14.50 0.12 -9.02
C GLN A 76 -13.91 0.97 -10.13
N ALA A 77 -12.72 1.53 -9.85
CA ALA A 77 -11.94 2.30 -10.82
C ALA A 77 -10.44 2.23 -10.49
N PRO A 78 -9.55 2.48 -11.46
CA PRO A 78 -8.15 2.77 -11.16
C PRO A 78 -8.04 3.89 -10.13
N GLY A 79 -7.10 3.77 -9.18
CA GLY A 79 -6.98 4.70 -8.05
C GLY A 79 -7.03 6.19 -8.42
N PRO A 80 -6.26 6.67 -9.40
CA PRO A 80 -6.32 8.08 -9.82
C PRO A 80 -7.71 8.52 -10.28
N ASN A 81 -8.43 7.67 -11.03
CA ASN A 81 -9.79 7.97 -11.51
C ASN A 81 -10.78 8.03 -10.33
N LEU A 82 -10.65 7.10 -9.38
CA LEU A 82 -11.46 7.10 -8.17
C LEU A 82 -11.25 8.39 -7.36
N MET A 83 -9.99 8.80 -7.16
CA MET A 83 -9.69 10.03 -6.44
C MET A 83 -10.21 11.27 -7.17
N SER A 84 -10.08 11.33 -8.49
CA SER A 84 -10.64 12.44 -9.29
C SER A 84 -12.15 12.53 -9.16
N LYS A 85 -12.86 11.39 -9.17
CA LYS A 85 -14.32 11.34 -8.93
C LYS A 85 -14.67 11.89 -7.54
N ILE A 86 -14.01 11.42 -6.48
CA ILE A 86 -14.27 11.85 -5.09
C ILE A 86 -14.04 13.36 -4.94
N VAL A 87 -12.97 13.89 -5.53
CA VAL A 87 -12.68 15.34 -5.51
C VAL A 87 -13.77 16.13 -6.22
N ALA A 88 -14.18 15.71 -7.42
CA ALA A 88 -15.23 16.39 -8.18
C ALA A 88 -16.56 16.40 -7.43
N GLU A 89 -16.95 15.28 -6.82
CA GLU A 89 -18.16 15.19 -6.00
C GLU A 89 -18.09 16.14 -4.79
N LYS A 90 -16.97 16.14 -4.07
CA LYS A 90 -16.78 17.02 -2.92
C LYS A 90 -16.90 18.49 -3.30
N GLN A 91 -16.33 18.89 -4.45
CA GLN A 91 -16.44 20.25 -4.99
C GLN A 91 -17.90 20.60 -5.36
N ALA A 92 -18.68 19.62 -5.79
CA ALA A 92 -20.10 19.77 -6.06
C ALA A 92 -21.00 19.68 -4.80
N GLY A 93 -20.41 19.55 -3.60
CA GLY A 93 -21.15 19.42 -2.35
C GLY A 93 -21.76 18.03 -2.13
N ALA A 94 -21.31 17.02 -2.88
CA ALA A 94 -21.78 15.65 -2.81
C ALA A 94 -20.67 14.72 -2.28
N VAL A 95 -21.05 13.61 -1.65
CA VAL A 95 -20.16 12.52 -1.25
C VAL A 95 -20.90 11.21 -1.52
N SER A 96 -20.35 10.35 -2.39
CA SER A 96 -20.95 9.05 -2.71
C SER A 96 -20.16 7.85 -2.21
N VAL A 97 -18.93 8.07 -1.74
CA VAL A 97 -18.02 7.02 -1.25
C VAL A 97 -17.81 7.21 0.24
N ASP A 98 -17.93 6.12 1.01
CA ASP A 98 -17.70 6.15 2.46
C ASP A 98 -16.24 5.83 2.82
N ALA A 99 -15.70 4.78 2.20
CA ALA A 99 -14.33 4.32 2.40
C ALA A 99 -13.71 3.91 1.05
N PHE A 100 -12.39 3.88 0.98
CA PHE A 100 -11.71 3.51 -0.26
C PHE A 100 -10.43 2.72 -0.02
N LEU A 101 -10.05 1.93 -1.03
CA LEU A 101 -8.76 1.28 -1.13
C LEU A 101 -8.05 1.77 -2.40
N VAL A 102 -6.76 2.12 -2.26
CA VAL A 102 -5.95 2.59 -3.39
C VAL A 102 -4.51 2.10 -3.28
N GLY A 103 -3.78 2.27 -4.37
CA GLY A 103 -2.33 2.02 -4.41
C GLY A 103 -1.50 3.17 -3.83
N PRO A 104 -0.18 2.94 -3.72
CA PRO A 104 0.78 3.93 -3.24
C PRO A 104 0.65 5.28 -3.94
N CYS A 105 0.88 6.33 -3.18
CA CYS A 105 0.90 7.73 -3.63
C CYS A 105 -0.41 8.28 -4.24
N THR A 106 -1.44 7.43 -4.44
CA THR A 106 -2.70 7.85 -5.06
C THR A 106 -3.47 8.84 -4.18
N GLY A 107 -3.61 8.55 -2.88
CA GLY A 107 -4.28 9.44 -1.92
C GLY A 107 -3.41 10.60 -1.43
N ASN A 108 -2.08 10.47 -1.55
CA ASN A 108 -1.13 11.42 -0.96
C ASN A 108 -1.20 12.82 -1.60
N THR A 109 -1.59 12.92 -2.87
CA THR A 109 -1.81 14.21 -3.55
C THR A 109 -2.94 15.03 -2.93
N LEU A 110 -3.84 14.38 -2.19
CA LEU A 110 -5.03 14.97 -1.58
C LEU A 110 -4.90 15.21 -0.07
N LEU A 111 -3.74 14.90 0.54
CA LEU A 111 -3.53 15.05 1.99
C LEU A 111 -3.65 16.49 2.50
N LYS A 112 -3.42 17.47 1.63
CA LYS A 112 -3.58 18.90 1.94
C LYS A 112 -5.02 19.38 1.85
N THR A 113 -5.93 18.55 1.33
CA THR A 113 -7.36 18.84 1.28
C THR A 113 -8.03 18.33 2.56
N ASP A 114 -9.21 18.86 2.90
CA ASP A 114 -10.01 18.37 4.03
C ASP A 114 -10.95 17.23 3.60
N LEU A 115 -10.39 16.24 2.91
CA LEU A 115 -11.14 15.15 2.28
C LEU A 115 -11.27 13.90 3.16
N PHE A 116 -10.30 13.65 4.03
CA PHE A 116 -10.18 12.38 4.75
C PHE A 116 -10.46 12.53 6.25
N GLU A 117 -11.09 11.51 6.86
CA GLU A 117 -11.23 11.41 8.30
C GLU A 117 -9.94 10.86 8.94
N PRO A 118 -9.56 11.35 10.14
CA PRO A 118 -8.51 10.72 10.93
C PRO A 118 -8.91 9.30 11.36
N LEU A 119 -8.16 8.30 10.91
CA LEU A 119 -8.48 6.88 11.11
C LEU A 119 -8.17 6.35 12.51
N MET A 120 -7.27 7.00 13.26
CA MET A 120 -6.92 6.55 14.62
C MET A 120 -8.17 6.49 15.51
N ALA A 121 -9.06 7.47 15.43
CA ALA A 121 -10.33 7.49 16.15
C ALA A 121 -11.37 6.50 15.62
N ALA A 122 -11.19 6.00 14.39
CA ALA A 122 -12.06 4.99 13.79
C ALA A 122 -11.67 3.55 14.15
N MET A 123 -10.46 3.33 14.69
CA MET A 123 -10.03 2.02 15.20
C MET A 123 -10.75 1.72 16.52
N ILE A 124 -11.58 0.69 16.55
CA ILE A 124 -12.39 0.30 17.71
C ILE A 124 -11.93 -1.03 18.29
N LEU A 125 -11.76 -2.05 17.42
CA LEU A 125 -11.41 -3.39 17.86
C LEU A 125 -10.01 -3.43 18.51
N PRO A 126 -9.82 -4.07 19.67
CA PRO A 126 -8.53 -4.15 20.35
C PRO A 126 -7.43 -4.72 19.45
N GLU A 127 -7.74 -5.74 18.67
CA GLU A 127 -6.80 -6.37 17.74
C GLU A 127 -6.41 -5.44 16.57
N VAL A 128 -7.22 -4.43 16.23
CA VAL A 128 -6.92 -3.42 15.21
C VAL A 128 -6.11 -2.27 15.79
N LYS A 129 -6.40 -1.90 17.04
CA LYS A 129 -5.67 -0.86 17.80
C LYS A 129 -4.25 -1.28 18.17
N ASP A 130 -4.00 -2.58 18.32
CA ASP A 130 -2.71 -3.08 18.80
C ASP A 130 -1.61 -2.99 17.73
N PRO A 131 -0.64 -2.06 17.86
CA PRO A 131 0.46 -1.95 16.90
C PRO A 131 1.37 -3.19 16.88
N ALA A 132 1.39 -4.00 17.96
CA ALA A 132 2.18 -5.23 18.03
C ALA A 132 1.66 -6.33 17.10
N LYS A 133 0.45 -6.20 16.58
CA LYS A 133 -0.10 -7.11 15.56
C LYS A 133 0.44 -6.83 14.15
N TRP A 134 1.17 -5.75 13.95
CA TRP A 134 1.58 -5.29 12.63
C TRP A 134 3.11 -5.23 12.50
N PHE A 135 3.65 -5.78 11.44
CA PHE A 135 5.06 -5.64 11.10
C PHE A 135 5.42 -4.16 10.89
N GLY A 136 6.29 -3.64 11.75
CA GLY A 136 6.63 -2.22 11.78
C GLY A 136 5.63 -1.34 12.54
N GLY A 137 4.71 -1.93 13.30
CA GLY A 137 3.67 -1.18 14.01
C GLY A 137 2.59 -0.61 13.10
N HIS A 138 1.84 0.38 13.56
CA HIS A 138 0.95 1.13 12.68
C HIS A 138 1.75 1.92 11.66
N LEU A 139 1.40 1.77 10.38
CA LEU A 139 2.05 2.49 9.29
C LEU A 139 1.04 3.37 8.56
N TRP A 140 1.22 4.65 8.71
CA TRP A 140 0.43 5.68 8.07
C TRP A 140 1.11 6.12 6.78
N ALA A 141 0.40 6.03 5.66
CA ALA A 141 0.93 6.47 4.38
C ALA A 141 1.10 8.01 4.33
N ASP A 142 0.40 8.73 5.20
CA ASP A 142 0.52 10.18 5.43
C ASP A 142 1.51 10.52 6.56
N ASN A 143 2.69 9.94 6.54
CA ASN A 143 3.67 10.01 7.63
C ASN A 143 4.25 11.42 7.88
N GLN A 144 4.12 12.38 6.98
CA GLN A 144 4.55 13.76 7.16
C GLN A 144 3.46 14.65 7.77
N THR A 145 2.18 14.36 7.52
CA THR A 145 1.07 15.13 8.11
C THR A 145 0.85 14.80 9.57
N GLY A 146 1.15 13.58 10.00
CA GLY A 146 0.90 13.08 11.35
C GLY A 146 -0.58 12.99 11.73
N LYS A 147 -1.52 13.09 10.76
CA LYS A 147 -2.95 13.09 11.01
C LYS A 147 -3.59 11.69 10.98
N SER A 148 -2.84 10.67 10.57
CA SER A 148 -3.32 9.28 10.48
C SER A 148 -4.54 9.13 9.57
N LEU A 149 -4.44 9.68 8.35
CA LEU A 149 -5.53 9.73 7.38
C LEU A 149 -5.59 8.51 6.47
N LEU A 150 -4.43 7.92 6.16
CA LEU A 150 -4.27 6.82 5.22
C LEU A 150 -3.50 5.67 5.86
N TYR A 151 -4.16 4.52 6.08
CA TYR A 151 -3.51 3.36 6.70
C TYR A 151 -3.03 2.37 5.65
N SER A 152 -1.76 1.96 5.74
CA SER A 152 -1.17 0.95 4.87
C SER A 152 -1.13 -0.41 5.56
N PHE A 153 -1.76 -1.43 4.96
CA PHE A 153 -1.82 -2.79 5.52
C PHE A 153 -1.15 -3.87 4.66
N VAL A 154 -0.79 -3.57 3.43
CA VAL A 154 -0.04 -4.46 2.54
C VAL A 154 1.45 -4.12 2.56
N ALA A 155 2.31 -5.14 2.52
CA ALA A 155 3.75 -4.99 2.28
C ALA A 155 4.27 -6.18 1.48
N GLN A 156 4.30 -6.03 0.16
CA GLN A 156 4.72 -7.03 -0.80
C GLN A 156 6.13 -6.74 -1.31
N VAL A 157 7.05 -7.69 -1.16
CA VAL A 157 8.36 -7.63 -1.81
C VAL A 157 8.17 -7.88 -3.30
N THR A 158 8.57 -6.92 -4.11
CA THR A 158 8.39 -6.99 -5.56
C THR A 158 9.60 -7.64 -6.21
N PRO A 159 9.43 -8.60 -7.13
CA PRO A 159 10.54 -9.10 -7.94
C PRO A 159 11.25 -7.94 -8.66
N SER A 160 12.58 -7.96 -8.65
CA SER A 160 13.37 -6.88 -9.23
C SER A 160 13.12 -6.72 -10.74
N LEU A 161 13.27 -7.81 -11.47
CA LEU A 161 13.20 -7.85 -12.93
C LEU A 161 12.70 -9.24 -13.37
N TYR A 162 12.06 -9.28 -14.55
CA TYR A 162 11.82 -10.53 -15.29
C TYR A 162 12.74 -10.60 -16.49
N TYR A 163 13.11 -11.83 -16.88
CA TYR A 163 14.02 -12.08 -18.00
C TYR A 163 13.56 -13.27 -18.85
N ASN A 164 13.95 -13.26 -20.11
CA ASN A 164 13.79 -14.39 -20.99
C ASN A 164 14.95 -15.40 -20.76
N THR A 165 14.61 -16.63 -20.36
CA THR A 165 15.59 -17.65 -19.97
C THR A 165 16.44 -18.19 -21.13
N GLN A 166 16.03 -17.96 -22.37
CA GLN A 166 16.80 -18.32 -23.58
C GLN A 166 17.81 -17.25 -23.95
N LEU A 167 17.62 -16.00 -23.51
CA LEU A 167 18.44 -14.85 -23.89
C LEU A 167 19.38 -14.38 -22.78
N VAL A 168 19.03 -14.63 -21.52
CA VAL A 168 19.76 -14.11 -20.35
C VAL A 168 20.05 -15.25 -19.38
N LYS A 169 21.30 -15.32 -18.93
CA LYS A 169 21.69 -16.14 -17.79
C LYS A 169 21.59 -15.28 -16.52
N PRO A 170 20.98 -15.76 -15.42
CA PRO A 170 20.80 -14.94 -14.20
C PRO A 170 22.10 -14.32 -13.66
N GLN A 171 23.24 -14.99 -13.92
CA GLN A 171 24.56 -14.52 -13.48
C GLN A 171 25.06 -13.27 -14.23
N GLU A 172 24.43 -12.91 -15.35
CA GLU A 172 24.79 -11.73 -16.15
C GLU A 172 24.19 -10.44 -15.61
N VAL A 173 23.19 -10.55 -14.69
CA VAL A 173 22.50 -9.41 -14.08
C VAL A 173 22.43 -9.63 -12.57
N ARG A 174 23.39 -9.12 -11.83
CA ARG A 174 23.50 -9.21 -10.37
C ARG A 174 23.30 -7.87 -9.66
N SER A 175 23.36 -6.80 -10.40
CA SER A 175 23.22 -5.41 -9.96
C SER A 175 22.43 -4.63 -10.99
N TYR A 176 21.73 -3.60 -10.58
CA TYR A 176 21.08 -2.69 -11.54
C TYR A 176 22.08 -2.00 -12.47
N ASN A 177 23.36 -1.88 -12.07
CA ASN A 177 24.39 -1.36 -12.97
C ASN A 177 24.57 -2.22 -14.22
N ASP A 178 24.32 -3.52 -14.15
CA ASP A 178 24.47 -4.44 -15.29
C ASP A 178 23.44 -4.16 -16.38
N LEU A 179 22.34 -3.44 -16.07
CA LEU A 179 21.37 -2.97 -17.08
C LEU A 179 21.93 -1.89 -18.01
N LEU A 180 23.04 -1.26 -17.64
CA LEU A 180 23.72 -0.25 -18.47
C LEU A 180 24.68 -0.87 -19.48
N ASP A 181 24.88 -2.19 -19.48
CA ASP A 181 25.72 -2.88 -20.48
C ASP A 181 25.10 -2.66 -21.87
N PRO A 182 25.90 -2.21 -22.86
CA PRO A 182 25.45 -1.98 -24.24
C PRO A 182 24.77 -3.19 -24.89
N LYS A 183 25.06 -4.42 -24.47
CA LYS A 183 24.42 -5.64 -24.97
C LYS A 183 22.89 -5.66 -24.76
N TRP A 184 22.39 -4.90 -23.81
CA TRP A 184 20.94 -4.79 -23.50
C TRP A 184 20.24 -3.66 -24.26
N LYS A 185 20.97 -2.86 -25.03
CA LYS A 185 20.38 -1.74 -25.78
C LYS A 185 19.29 -2.22 -26.73
N GLY A 186 18.09 -1.62 -26.62
CA GLY A 186 16.90 -2.02 -27.38
C GLY A 186 16.26 -3.34 -26.93
N LYS A 187 16.75 -3.98 -25.86
CA LYS A 187 16.26 -5.29 -25.37
C LYS A 187 15.62 -5.25 -23.98
N ILE A 188 15.43 -4.07 -23.42
CA ILE A 188 14.77 -3.88 -22.11
C ILE A 188 13.36 -3.35 -22.33
N GLY A 189 12.36 -4.01 -21.76
CA GLY A 189 10.99 -3.50 -21.65
C GLY A 189 10.82 -2.72 -20.36
N LEU A 190 10.27 -1.52 -20.44
CA LEU A 190 9.95 -0.68 -19.29
C LEU A 190 8.46 -0.38 -19.27
N ARG A 191 7.77 -0.74 -18.19
CA ARG A 191 6.43 -0.21 -17.99
C ARG A 191 6.50 1.31 -17.77
N ASP A 192 5.70 2.07 -18.51
CA ASP A 192 5.81 3.53 -18.59
C ASP A 192 5.77 4.17 -17.18
N PRO A 193 6.87 4.78 -16.72
CA PRO A 193 6.96 5.39 -15.39
C PRO A 193 6.31 6.79 -15.31
N ARG A 194 5.80 7.33 -16.42
CA ARG A 194 5.08 8.61 -16.44
C ARG A 194 3.65 8.48 -15.91
N VAL A 195 3.19 7.23 -15.69
CA VAL A 195 1.87 6.93 -15.11
C VAL A 195 2.00 6.11 -13.83
N PRO A 196 1.09 6.26 -12.85
CA PRO A 196 1.11 5.46 -11.63
C PRO A 196 1.06 3.96 -11.91
N GLY A 197 1.90 3.18 -11.19
CA GLY A 197 1.97 1.73 -11.31
C GLY A 197 3.36 1.18 -11.07
N GLY A 198 3.57 -0.11 -11.38
CA GLY A 198 4.83 -0.81 -11.13
C GLY A 198 6.03 -0.18 -11.84
N GLY A 199 5.82 0.40 -13.03
CA GLY A 199 6.87 1.13 -13.76
C GLY A 199 7.40 2.32 -12.97
N LEU A 200 6.49 3.19 -12.51
CA LEU A 200 6.86 4.34 -11.69
C LEU A 200 7.44 3.91 -10.33
N ALA A 201 6.87 2.87 -9.71
CA ALA A 201 7.37 2.36 -8.44
C ALA A 201 8.84 1.91 -8.53
N MET A 202 9.17 1.14 -9.59
CA MET A 202 10.54 0.67 -9.81
C MET A 202 11.48 1.80 -10.25
N TRP A 203 11.00 2.72 -11.08
CA TRP A 203 11.75 3.90 -11.51
C TRP A 203 12.11 4.81 -10.33
N ALA A 204 11.14 5.06 -9.43
CA ALA A 204 11.35 5.82 -8.20
C ALA A 204 12.34 5.13 -7.24
N PHE A 205 12.25 3.81 -7.13
CA PHE A 205 13.23 3.02 -6.36
C PHE A 205 14.64 3.15 -6.94
N LEU A 206 14.78 3.05 -8.26
CA LEU A 206 16.08 3.22 -8.92
C LEU A 206 16.62 4.64 -8.77
N LEU A 207 15.77 5.65 -8.83
CA LEU A 207 16.14 7.04 -8.56
C LEU A 207 16.66 7.21 -7.14
N ASP A 208 15.96 6.65 -6.16
CA ASP A 208 16.30 6.70 -4.73
C ASP A 208 17.65 6.00 -4.44
N MET A 209 17.87 4.83 -5.07
CA MET A 209 19.03 3.99 -4.82
C MET A 209 20.28 4.34 -5.64
N LYS A 210 20.11 4.85 -6.85
CA LYS A 210 21.20 5.04 -7.81
C LYS A 210 21.39 6.49 -8.24
N GLY A 211 20.41 7.36 -7.96
CA GLY A 211 20.43 8.76 -8.34
C GLY A 211 20.06 9.05 -9.81
N GLU A 212 19.93 10.34 -10.10
CA GLU A 212 19.44 10.87 -11.39
C GLU A 212 20.36 10.50 -12.58
N GLU A 213 21.69 10.54 -12.38
CA GLU A 213 22.66 10.20 -13.42
C GLU A 213 22.54 8.75 -13.90
N TYR A 214 22.22 7.82 -12.99
CA TYR A 214 21.94 6.45 -13.36
C TYR A 214 20.67 6.36 -14.23
N ILE A 215 19.61 7.06 -13.84
CA ILE A 215 18.34 7.12 -14.57
C ILE A 215 18.55 7.65 -15.99
N LYS A 216 19.34 8.72 -16.16
CA LYS A 216 19.68 9.27 -17.48
C LYS A 216 20.44 8.26 -18.35
N LYS A 217 21.39 7.52 -17.78
CA LYS A 217 22.12 6.45 -18.49
C LYS A 217 21.19 5.29 -18.85
N LEU A 218 20.29 4.88 -17.93
CA LEU A 218 19.32 3.82 -18.20
C LEU A 218 18.37 4.21 -19.35
N ALA A 219 17.92 5.48 -19.40
CA ALA A 219 17.09 5.98 -20.49
C ALA A 219 17.78 5.90 -21.88
N GLN A 220 19.12 5.90 -21.92
CA GLN A 220 19.89 5.75 -23.17
C GLN A 220 19.96 4.31 -23.70
N GLN A 221 19.40 3.34 -22.96
CA GLN A 221 19.32 1.93 -23.38
C GLN A 221 18.27 1.65 -24.46
N ASP A 222 17.61 2.68 -25.00
CA ASP A 222 16.64 2.54 -26.10
C ASP A 222 15.53 1.55 -25.74
N MET A 223 15.00 1.68 -24.50
CA MET A 223 14.04 0.73 -23.94
C MET A 223 12.70 0.76 -24.68
N PHE A 224 12.04 -0.39 -24.78
CA PHE A 224 10.64 -0.47 -25.18
C PHE A 224 9.75 0.02 -24.03
N VAL A 225 9.28 1.26 -24.11
CA VAL A 225 8.42 1.85 -23.08
C VAL A 225 6.94 1.63 -23.43
N GLY A 226 6.21 0.95 -22.55
CA GLY A 226 4.80 0.62 -22.80
C GLY A 226 3.91 0.78 -21.56
N ARG A 227 2.65 1.21 -21.78
CA ARG A 227 1.63 1.31 -20.71
C ARG A 227 0.93 -0.01 -20.43
N ASN A 228 0.88 -0.89 -21.44
CA ASN A 228 0.25 -2.20 -21.30
C ASN A 228 1.30 -3.23 -20.85
N ALA A 229 1.25 -3.62 -19.59
CA ALA A 229 2.15 -4.60 -19.00
C ALA A 229 2.10 -5.96 -19.72
N ARG A 230 0.90 -6.39 -20.15
CA ARG A 230 0.73 -7.65 -20.90
C ARG A 230 1.48 -7.64 -22.22
N GLN A 231 1.47 -6.52 -22.95
CA GLN A 231 2.22 -6.38 -24.20
C GLN A 231 3.74 -6.51 -23.98
N ILE A 232 4.25 -5.96 -22.87
CA ILE A 232 5.66 -6.09 -22.49
C ILE A 232 5.98 -7.54 -22.12
N ALA A 233 5.11 -8.21 -21.38
CA ALA A 233 5.27 -9.62 -21.01
C ALA A 233 5.24 -10.54 -22.23
N ASP A 234 4.33 -10.30 -23.19
CA ASP A 234 4.30 -11.02 -24.48
C ASP A 234 5.59 -10.83 -25.28
N ALA A 235 6.14 -9.61 -25.35
CA ALA A 235 7.37 -9.33 -26.03
C ALA A 235 8.59 -10.02 -25.38
N LEU A 236 8.61 -10.10 -24.03
CA LEU A 236 9.62 -10.84 -23.28
C LEU A 236 9.53 -12.34 -23.59
N ALA A 237 8.34 -12.93 -23.48
CA ALA A 237 8.14 -14.36 -23.71
C ALA A 237 8.50 -14.80 -25.14
N LYS A 238 8.25 -13.95 -26.12
CA LYS A 238 8.62 -14.18 -27.54
C LYS A 238 10.10 -13.96 -27.85
N GLY A 239 10.92 -13.50 -26.89
CA GLY A 239 12.34 -13.21 -27.10
C GLY A 239 12.62 -11.89 -27.82
N ASN A 240 11.63 -11.03 -28.05
CA ASN A 240 11.85 -9.68 -28.59
C ASN A 240 12.52 -8.77 -27.54
N LEU A 241 12.31 -9.04 -26.27
CA LEU A 241 12.97 -8.40 -25.13
C LEU A 241 13.76 -9.44 -24.33
N ALA A 242 14.85 -9.02 -23.73
CA ALA A 242 15.67 -9.84 -22.85
C ALA A 242 15.30 -9.67 -21.37
N LEU A 243 14.93 -8.44 -20.97
CA LEU A 243 14.66 -8.03 -19.60
C LEU A 243 13.43 -7.13 -19.54
N THR A 244 12.74 -7.09 -18.37
CA THR A 244 11.67 -6.11 -18.13
C THR A 244 11.81 -5.43 -16.78
N ILE A 245 11.40 -4.18 -16.71
CA ILE A 245 11.40 -3.32 -15.52
C ILE A 245 9.98 -2.89 -15.21
N GLY A 246 9.53 -3.06 -13.96
CA GLY A 246 8.24 -2.54 -13.48
C GLY A 246 6.99 -3.29 -13.97
N VAL A 247 7.18 -4.50 -14.51
CA VAL A 247 6.08 -5.44 -14.83
C VAL A 247 5.91 -6.38 -13.65
N GLY A 248 4.68 -6.55 -13.20
CA GLY A 248 4.38 -7.29 -11.98
C GLY A 248 4.19 -8.79 -12.18
N TYR A 249 4.13 -9.55 -11.07
CA TYR A 249 3.93 -10.99 -11.07
C TYR A 249 2.66 -11.38 -11.87
N ARG A 250 1.52 -10.75 -11.58
CA ARG A 250 0.25 -11.03 -12.25
C ARG A 250 0.26 -10.87 -13.77
N ASP A 251 1.15 -10.04 -14.28
CA ASP A 251 1.30 -9.85 -15.72
C ASP A 251 1.98 -11.08 -16.36
N PHE A 252 2.64 -11.90 -15.54
CA PHE A 252 3.39 -13.09 -15.96
C PHE A 252 2.76 -14.43 -15.56
N ASP A 253 1.71 -14.49 -14.70
CA ASP A 253 1.13 -15.73 -14.19
C ASP A 253 0.85 -16.75 -15.29
N ALA A 254 0.07 -16.35 -16.30
CA ALA A 254 -0.29 -17.24 -17.40
C ALA A 254 0.92 -17.72 -18.23
N PHE A 255 2.03 -16.98 -18.24
CA PHE A 255 3.26 -17.37 -18.94
C PHE A 255 4.07 -18.36 -18.10
N LEU A 256 4.10 -18.17 -16.79
CA LEU A 256 4.76 -19.07 -15.84
C LEU A 256 4.04 -20.40 -15.78
N ASP A 257 2.71 -20.40 -15.71
CA ASP A 257 1.84 -21.59 -15.71
C ASP A 257 1.99 -22.39 -17.02
N ALA A 258 2.14 -21.67 -18.14
CA ALA A 258 2.37 -22.28 -19.46
C ALA A 258 3.85 -22.71 -19.69
N ASN A 259 4.72 -22.59 -18.68
CA ASN A 259 6.15 -22.89 -18.76
C ASN A 259 6.87 -22.18 -19.94
N LEU A 260 6.44 -20.96 -20.26
CA LEU A 260 7.13 -20.15 -21.26
C LEU A 260 8.50 -19.69 -20.73
N PRO A 261 9.43 -19.28 -21.62
CA PRO A 261 10.82 -18.98 -21.26
C PRO A 261 10.96 -17.64 -20.50
N VAL A 262 10.18 -17.45 -19.45
CA VAL A 262 10.22 -16.28 -18.57
C VAL A 262 10.43 -16.68 -17.11
N LYS A 263 11.26 -15.94 -16.40
CA LYS A 263 11.45 -16.06 -14.94
C LYS A 263 11.77 -14.70 -14.34
N HIS A 264 11.54 -14.55 -13.05
CA HIS A 264 12.08 -13.39 -12.33
C HIS A 264 13.55 -13.64 -11.98
N LEU A 265 14.35 -12.60 -11.97
CA LEU A 265 15.72 -12.66 -11.45
C LEU A 265 15.71 -12.82 -9.93
N PRO A 266 16.73 -13.46 -9.35
CA PRO A 266 17.00 -13.35 -7.92
C PRO A 266 17.11 -11.88 -7.50
N THR A 267 16.89 -11.59 -6.22
CA THR A 267 17.08 -10.24 -5.68
C THR A 267 18.49 -9.74 -6.00
N LEU A 268 18.57 -8.59 -6.62
CA LEU A 268 19.84 -7.97 -7.01
C LEU A 268 20.58 -7.42 -5.78
N LYS A 269 21.88 -7.13 -5.93
CA LYS A 269 22.77 -6.66 -4.86
C LYS A 269 22.20 -5.47 -4.07
N GLU A 270 21.52 -4.56 -4.74
CA GLU A 270 20.93 -3.36 -4.12
C GLU A 270 19.58 -3.61 -3.44
N GLY A 271 19.04 -4.82 -3.55
CA GLY A 271 17.69 -5.15 -3.05
C GLY A 271 16.59 -4.82 -4.05
N THR A 272 15.36 -4.74 -3.54
CA THR A 272 14.18 -4.34 -4.31
C THR A 272 13.21 -3.59 -3.41
N TYR A 273 12.25 -2.89 -3.97
CA TYR A 273 11.27 -2.15 -3.18
C TYR A 273 10.17 -3.04 -2.60
N VAL A 274 9.60 -2.58 -1.50
CA VAL A 274 8.39 -3.14 -0.92
C VAL A 274 7.20 -2.29 -1.34
N SER A 275 6.27 -2.92 -2.03
CA SER A 275 5.05 -2.27 -2.51
C SER A 275 3.94 -2.32 -1.45
N GLY A 276 3.19 -1.23 -1.31
CA GLY A 276 1.93 -1.20 -0.57
C GLY A 276 0.75 -1.84 -1.32
N GLY A 277 0.96 -2.37 -2.53
CA GLY A 277 -0.11 -2.95 -3.34
C GLY A 277 -1.29 -1.98 -3.54
N ASN A 278 -2.52 -2.48 -3.41
CA ASN A 278 -3.74 -1.68 -3.28
C ASN A 278 -4.22 -1.61 -1.82
N GLY A 279 -3.30 -1.73 -0.88
CA GLY A 279 -3.55 -1.85 0.56
C GLY A 279 -3.45 -0.54 1.33
N ILE A 280 -3.76 0.59 0.72
CA ILE A 280 -3.93 1.87 1.42
C ILE A 280 -5.43 2.13 1.55
N VAL A 281 -5.92 2.18 2.79
CA VAL A 281 -7.32 2.44 3.12
C VAL A 281 -7.47 3.84 3.71
N GLY A 282 -8.55 4.51 3.34
CA GLY A 282 -9.00 5.79 3.89
C GLY A 282 -10.51 5.85 4.03
N VAL A 283 -11.00 6.78 4.84
CA VAL A 283 -12.42 7.10 5.02
C VAL A 283 -12.64 8.55 4.61
N ILE A 284 -13.72 8.81 3.88
CA ILE A 284 -14.05 10.14 3.39
C ILE A 284 -14.72 10.94 4.51
N LYS A 285 -14.26 12.17 4.70
CA LYS A 285 -14.85 13.12 5.67
C LYS A 285 -16.25 13.54 5.22
N GLY A 286 -17.22 13.34 6.13
CA GLY A 286 -18.62 13.58 5.84
C GLY A 286 -19.26 12.48 4.97
N ALA A 287 -18.74 11.26 5.04
CA ALA A 287 -19.31 10.08 4.39
C ALA A 287 -20.79 9.91 4.74
N PRO A 288 -21.66 9.50 3.79
CA PRO A 288 -23.08 9.27 4.05
C PRO A 288 -23.37 8.19 5.11
N HIS A 289 -22.50 7.19 5.22
CA HIS A 289 -22.67 6.04 6.10
C HIS A 289 -21.43 5.89 7.02
N PRO A 290 -21.17 6.85 7.95
CA PRO A 290 -19.90 6.91 8.69
C PRO A 290 -19.70 5.74 9.66
N ASN A 291 -20.78 5.17 10.20
CA ASN A 291 -20.68 4.01 11.10
C ASN A 291 -20.46 2.72 10.30
N ALA A 292 -21.10 2.57 9.16
CA ALA A 292 -20.85 1.45 8.25
C ALA A 292 -19.42 1.48 7.69
N ALA A 293 -18.87 2.67 7.40
CA ALA A 293 -17.47 2.84 7.05
C ALA A 293 -16.53 2.39 8.18
N LYS A 294 -16.84 2.73 9.45
CA LYS A 294 -16.07 2.25 10.62
C LYS A 294 -16.14 0.74 10.78
N VAL A 295 -17.33 0.12 10.58
CA VAL A 295 -17.49 -1.34 10.61
C VAL A 295 -16.61 -1.99 9.52
N PHE A 296 -16.70 -1.53 8.28
CA PHE A 296 -15.86 -2.02 7.19
C PHE A 296 -14.38 -1.87 7.49
N PHE A 297 -13.94 -0.70 7.96
CA PHE A 297 -12.55 -0.41 8.27
C PHE A 297 -11.98 -1.33 9.36
N ASN A 298 -12.70 -1.51 10.47
CA ASN A 298 -12.27 -2.38 11.56
C ASN A 298 -12.26 -3.86 11.12
N TRP A 299 -13.29 -4.31 10.39
CA TRP A 299 -13.32 -5.66 9.87
C TRP A 299 -12.18 -5.90 8.86
N LEU A 300 -11.96 -4.97 7.93
CA LEU A 300 -10.88 -5.09 6.94
C LEU A 300 -9.53 -5.26 7.62
N LEU A 301 -9.26 -4.50 8.68
CA LEU A 301 -7.99 -4.56 9.43
C LEU A 301 -7.94 -5.67 10.49
N SER A 302 -9.04 -6.38 10.76
CA SER A 302 -9.04 -7.56 11.61
C SER A 302 -8.27 -8.72 10.96
N ARG A 303 -7.95 -9.76 11.74
CA ARG A 303 -7.30 -10.96 11.20
C ARG A 303 -8.11 -11.55 10.05
N GLU A 304 -9.42 -11.72 10.23
CA GLU A 304 -10.33 -12.27 9.20
C GLU A 304 -10.32 -11.44 7.91
N GLY A 305 -10.45 -10.11 8.03
CA GLY A 305 -10.44 -9.22 6.87
C GLY A 305 -9.11 -9.26 6.12
N GLN A 306 -7.99 -9.40 6.83
CA GLN A 306 -6.66 -9.49 6.22
C GLN A 306 -6.40 -10.86 5.57
N GLU A 307 -6.91 -11.95 6.14
CA GLU A 307 -6.88 -13.29 5.52
C GLU A 307 -7.70 -13.29 4.21
N LEU A 308 -8.90 -12.71 4.24
CA LEU A 308 -9.74 -12.59 3.05
C LEU A 308 -9.10 -11.71 1.99
N HIS A 309 -8.59 -10.53 2.35
CA HIS A 309 -7.90 -9.66 1.41
C HIS A 309 -6.69 -10.34 0.78
N GLY A 310 -5.84 -10.98 1.58
CA GLY A 310 -4.68 -11.72 1.07
C GLY A 310 -5.07 -12.75 0.01
N LYS A 311 -6.07 -13.58 0.32
CA LYS A 311 -6.56 -14.65 -0.56
C LYS A 311 -7.18 -14.09 -1.86
N THR A 312 -8.01 -13.06 -1.78
CA THR A 312 -8.78 -12.57 -2.95
C THR A 312 -8.02 -11.54 -3.78
N ALA A 313 -7.18 -10.72 -3.15
CA ALA A 313 -6.35 -9.75 -3.83
C ALA A 313 -4.94 -10.27 -4.18
N GLN A 314 -4.54 -11.45 -3.66
CA GLN A 314 -3.20 -12.02 -3.80
C GLN A 314 -2.10 -11.03 -3.35
N GLN A 315 -2.37 -10.27 -2.27
CA GLN A 315 -1.46 -9.26 -1.75
C GLN A 315 -1.19 -9.51 -0.27
N PRO A 316 0.07 -9.79 0.10
CA PRO A 316 0.41 -10.15 1.48
C PRO A 316 0.30 -8.96 2.42
N THR A 317 -0.35 -9.22 3.55
CA THR A 317 -0.52 -8.25 4.65
C THR A 317 0.75 -8.05 5.47
N ARG A 318 0.83 -6.89 6.15
CA ARG A 318 1.79 -6.66 7.25
C ARG A 318 1.35 -7.28 8.58
N ARG A 319 0.13 -7.80 8.68
CA ARG A 319 -0.38 -8.36 9.92
C ARG A 319 0.37 -9.64 10.29
N LEU A 320 0.93 -9.69 11.52
CA LEU A 320 1.85 -10.76 11.95
C LEU A 320 1.15 -12.10 12.21
N ASP A 321 -0.13 -12.07 12.58
CA ASP A 321 -0.94 -13.25 12.91
C ASP A 321 -1.75 -13.80 11.71
N VAL A 322 -1.42 -13.36 10.48
CA VAL A 322 -2.02 -13.85 9.22
C VAL A 322 -0.96 -14.60 8.42
N ASP A 323 -1.29 -15.83 8.01
CA ASP A 323 -0.43 -16.60 7.11
C ASP A 323 -0.48 -16.04 5.68
N THR A 324 0.67 -15.87 5.08
CA THR A 324 0.85 -15.32 3.74
C THR A 324 1.50 -16.30 2.76
N LYS A 325 1.69 -17.57 3.20
CA LYS A 325 2.21 -18.63 2.34
C LYS A 325 1.25 -18.94 1.20
N GLY A 326 1.80 -19.14 0.01
CA GLY A 326 1.00 -19.48 -1.18
C GLY A 326 0.35 -18.28 -1.86
N LEU A 327 0.61 -17.04 -1.40
CA LEU A 327 0.25 -15.84 -2.14
C LEU A 327 1.29 -15.56 -3.24
N ASP A 328 0.87 -14.87 -4.30
CA ASP A 328 1.71 -14.55 -5.47
C ASP A 328 2.98 -13.75 -5.15
N GLY A 329 2.97 -12.99 -4.07
CA GLY A 329 4.10 -12.18 -3.63
C GLY A 329 4.59 -12.54 -2.24
N GLN A 330 5.88 -12.33 -1.98
CA GLN A 330 6.44 -12.51 -0.65
C GLN A 330 6.04 -11.35 0.28
N ALA A 331 5.57 -11.67 1.48
CA ALA A 331 5.34 -10.67 2.51
C ALA A 331 6.67 -10.17 3.08
N ALA A 332 6.82 -8.85 3.22
CA ALA A 332 8.01 -8.26 3.81
C ALA A 332 8.28 -8.79 5.23
N LYS A 333 7.23 -9.04 6.02
CA LYS A 333 7.32 -9.61 7.38
C LYS A 333 7.98 -11.00 7.46
N ASP A 334 7.96 -11.75 6.35
CA ASP A 334 8.47 -13.12 6.30
C ASP A 334 9.93 -13.20 5.80
N VAL A 335 10.43 -12.15 5.13
CA VAL A 335 11.71 -12.19 4.42
C VAL A 335 12.63 -11.00 4.65
N MET A 336 12.20 -10.00 5.42
CA MET A 336 12.98 -8.78 5.70
C MET A 336 13.07 -8.50 7.19
N THR A 337 14.16 -7.88 7.60
CA THR A 337 14.26 -7.20 8.88
C THR A 337 13.43 -5.91 8.87
N LEU A 338 13.13 -5.37 10.05
CA LEU A 338 12.39 -4.12 10.17
C LEU A 338 13.14 -2.93 9.53
N ASP A 339 14.45 -2.92 9.62
CA ASP A 339 15.29 -1.85 9.05
C ASP A 339 15.30 -1.93 7.51
N GLU A 340 15.39 -3.12 6.94
CA GLU A 340 15.24 -3.33 5.49
C GLU A 340 13.85 -2.89 5.02
N PHE A 341 12.79 -3.28 5.74
CA PHE A 341 11.44 -2.84 5.42
C PHE A 341 11.30 -1.32 5.41
N LYS A 342 11.78 -0.63 6.46
CA LYS A 342 11.77 0.83 6.54
C LYS A 342 12.55 1.49 5.41
N ARG A 343 13.67 0.88 5.00
CA ARG A 343 14.50 1.37 3.91
C ARG A 343 13.83 1.22 2.55
N PHE A 344 13.23 0.07 2.29
CA PHE A 344 12.76 -0.34 0.97
C PHE A 344 11.26 -0.11 0.72
N GLN A 345 10.46 0.20 1.74
CA GLN A 345 9.08 0.61 1.54
C GLN A 345 9.02 1.90 0.71
N ASN A 346 8.08 2.00 -0.23
CA ASN A 346 8.03 3.11 -1.16
C ASN A 346 6.63 3.76 -1.28
N PHE A 347 5.79 3.64 -0.25
CA PHE A 347 4.38 4.02 -0.32
C PHE A 347 3.95 5.05 0.75
N THR A 348 4.89 5.61 1.50
CA THR A 348 4.64 6.69 2.46
C THR A 348 4.78 8.07 1.80
N GLU A 349 4.21 9.10 2.41
CA GLU A 349 4.15 10.46 1.88
C GLU A 349 5.53 11.03 1.54
N ASP A 350 6.52 10.80 2.40
CA ASP A 350 7.91 11.21 2.15
C ASP A 350 8.47 10.54 0.89
N LYS A 351 8.21 9.25 0.69
CA LYS A 351 8.62 8.53 -0.52
C LYS A 351 7.88 9.01 -1.78
N CYS A 352 6.59 9.31 -1.64
CA CYS A 352 5.82 9.89 -2.74
C CYS A 352 6.38 11.25 -3.16
N ASN A 353 6.69 12.12 -2.19
CA ASN A 353 7.18 13.48 -2.45
C ASN A 353 8.63 13.50 -2.95
N ASN A 354 9.48 12.62 -2.43
CA ASN A 354 10.93 12.66 -2.69
C ASN A 354 11.38 11.73 -3.83
N SER A 355 10.60 10.69 -4.16
CA SER A 355 11.01 9.70 -5.16
C SER A 355 9.98 9.51 -6.28
N TRP A 356 8.68 9.34 -5.96
CA TRP A 356 7.67 9.05 -7.00
C TRP A 356 7.36 10.24 -7.88
N PHE A 357 7.01 11.39 -7.32
CA PHE A 357 6.66 12.58 -8.11
C PHE A 357 7.86 13.14 -8.87
N PRO A 358 9.06 13.27 -8.25
CA PRO A 358 10.27 13.62 -9.00
C PRO A 358 10.63 12.57 -10.06
N GLY A 359 10.47 11.28 -9.78
CA GLY A 359 10.72 10.20 -10.72
C GLY A 359 9.84 10.27 -11.96
N ALA A 360 8.53 10.53 -11.80
CA ALA A 360 7.61 10.72 -12.92
C ALA A 360 8.02 11.92 -13.80
N LYS A 361 8.34 13.05 -13.16
CA LYS A 361 8.82 14.24 -13.87
C LYS A 361 10.14 14.01 -14.61
N LEU A 362 11.07 13.29 -14.00
CA LEU A 362 12.32 12.92 -14.64
C LEU A 362 12.06 11.99 -15.83
N ALA A 363 11.14 11.04 -15.71
CA ALA A 363 10.76 10.15 -16.81
C ALA A 363 10.21 10.93 -18.02
N GLU A 364 9.38 11.96 -17.80
CA GLU A 364 8.90 12.85 -18.86
C GLU A 364 10.06 13.57 -19.59
N ALA A 365 11.11 13.93 -18.85
CA ALA A 365 12.24 14.66 -19.39
C ALA A 365 13.23 13.76 -20.17
N VAL A 366 13.38 12.46 -19.80
CA VAL A 366 14.45 11.61 -20.33
C VAL A 366 13.96 10.47 -21.23
N LEU A 367 12.68 10.10 -21.16
CA LEU A 367 12.11 9.05 -22.03
C LEU A 367 11.38 9.68 -23.24
N LYS A 368 11.71 9.20 -24.40
CA LYS A 368 11.08 9.62 -25.67
C LYS A 368 9.65 9.08 -25.81
#